data_f79eefa5ba4b7cdf8a20b764017f0a03
#
_entry.id   f79eefa5ba4b7cdf8a20b764017f0a03
#
_cell.length_a   1.000
_cell.length_b   1.000
_cell.length_c   1.000
_cell.angle_alpha   90.00
_cell.angle_beta   90.00
_cell.angle_gamma   90.00
#
_symmetry.space_group_name_H-M   'P 1'
#
loop_
_entity.id
_entity.type
_entity.pdbx_description
1 polymer ?
#
loop_
_entity_poly.entity_id
_entity_poly.type
_entity_poly.pdbx_seq_one_letter_code
_entity_poly.pdbx_strand_id
1 'polypeptide(L)'
;MQHIGKQEWLIPDMYYPAITASKNYVSHESICVLNVGDTDADIQITLYFETREPVALRTAQCAARRTHHIRMDKQTDIDGNPVPRGVPYAAHVLSSVPVVVQYSRADTTDGPASFMTTMA
;
A
#
# COMPACT_ATOMS: atom_id res chain seq x y z
N MET A 1 1.56 9.61 27.55
CA MET A 1 2.32 9.08 26.43
C MET A 1 1.96 9.84 25.16
N GLN A 2 2.94 10.20 24.40
CA GLN A 2 2.74 10.91 23.13
C GLN A 2 2.46 9.89 22.01
N HIS A 3 1.39 10.11 21.29
CA HIS A 3 1.07 9.25 20.14
C HIS A 3 1.90 9.67 18.92
N ILE A 4 2.52 8.70 18.26
CA ILE A 4 3.31 8.92 17.06
C ILE A 4 2.53 8.41 15.87
N GLY A 5 2.45 9.24 14.83
CA GLY A 5 1.73 8.94 13.61
C GLY A 5 0.32 9.48 13.59
N LYS A 6 -0.47 8.97 12.64
CA LYS A 6 -1.87 9.38 12.41
C LYS A 6 -2.70 8.14 12.12
N GLN A 7 -4.01 8.30 12.28
CA GLN A 7 -4.95 7.22 11.91
C GLN A 7 -5.35 7.27 10.45
N GLU A 8 -5.09 8.37 9.75
CA GLU A 8 -5.55 8.56 8.39
C GLU A 8 -4.44 9.12 7.50
N TRP A 9 -4.22 8.46 6.35
CA TRP A 9 -3.19 8.82 5.39
C TRP A 9 -3.74 8.76 3.97
N LEU A 10 -3.22 9.64 3.11
CA LEU A 10 -3.58 9.66 1.69
C LEU A 10 -2.32 9.56 0.85
N ILE A 11 -2.37 8.71 -0.19
CA ILE A 11 -1.29 8.54 -1.15
C ILE A 11 -1.89 8.81 -2.53
N PRO A 12 -1.67 10.00 -3.11
CA PRO A 12 -2.37 10.39 -4.34
C PRO A 12 -1.78 9.80 -5.61
N ASP A 13 -0.53 9.37 -5.60
CA ASP A 13 0.15 8.89 -6.81
C ASP A 13 0.66 7.48 -6.62
N MET A 14 -0.12 6.51 -7.08
CA MET A 14 0.25 5.10 -7.09
C MET A 14 0.06 4.52 -8.48
N TYR A 15 0.98 3.64 -8.86
CA TYR A 15 0.95 2.97 -10.16
C TYR A 15 2.01 1.86 -10.15
N TYR A 16 1.67 0.71 -10.68
CA TYR A 16 2.69 -0.30 -10.97
C TYR A 16 2.45 -0.94 -12.33
N PRO A 17 3.53 -1.13 -13.10
CA PRO A 17 3.38 -1.55 -14.50
C PRO A 17 2.86 -2.97 -14.64
N ALA A 18 2.15 -3.22 -15.74
CA ALA A 18 1.69 -4.55 -16.11
C ALA A 18 2.86 -5.43 -16.56
N ILE A 19 3.93 -4.80 -17.09
CA ILE A 19 5.09 -5.49 -17.67
C ILE A 19 6.22 -5.48 -16.66
N THR A 20 6.91 -6.62 -16.55
CA THR A 20 8.13 -6.73 -15.77
C THR A 20 9.19 -7.42 -16.64
N ALA A 21 10.42 -6.86 -16.65
CA ALA A 21 11.53 -7.44 -17.40
C ALA A 21 12.30 -8.49 -16.60
N SER A 22 12.18 -8.47 -15.27
CA SER A 22 12.88 -9.39 -14.40
C SER A 22 12.04 -10.63 -14.11
N LYS A 23 12.65 -11.81 -14.18
CA LYS A 23 12.01 -13.07 -13.78
C LYS A 23 11.98 -13.22 -12.26
N ASN A 24 12.89 -12.57 -11.55
CA ASN A 24 13.05 -12.69 -10.10
C ASN A 24 12.33 -11.59 -9.31
N TYR A 25 12.15 -10.45 -9.94
CA TYR A 25 11.53 -9.28 -9.30
C TYR A 25 10.39 -8.77 -10.16
N VAL A 26 9.20 -8.93 -9.65
CA VAL A 26 7.99 -8.40 -10.29
C VAL A 26 7.81 -6.94 -9.86
N SER A 27 7.48 -6.06 -10.81
CA SER A 27 7.11 -4.68 -10.47
C SER A 27 5.98 -4.68 -9.46
N HIS A 28 6.13 -3.92 -8.39
CA HIS A 28 5.14 -3.87 -7.33
C HIS A 28 5.22 -2.58 -6.53
N GLU A 29 4.20 -2.36 -5.73
CA GLU A 29 4.15 -1.27 -4.75
C GLU A 29 3.84 -1.83 -3.39
N SER A 30 4.29 -1.12 -2.34
CA SER A 30 3.97 -1.46 -0.96
C SER A 30 3.53 -0.22 -0.21
N ILE A 31 2.49 -0.38 0.59
CA ILE A 31 2.15 0.57 1.64
C ILE A 31 2.79 0.02 2.91
N CYS A 32 3.80 0.73 3.39
CA CYS A 32 4.58 0.29 4.55
C CYS A 32 4.02 0.95 5.80
N VAL A 33 3.56 0.15 6.74
CA VAL A 33 2.94 0.63 7.97
C VAL A 33 3.84 0.28 9.14
N LEU A 34 4.12 1.27 9.99
CA LEU A 34 4.82 1.06 11.25
C LEU A 34 3.89 1.37 12.41
N ASN A 35 3.66 0.37 13.24
CA ASN A 35 2.87 0.49 14.46
C ASN A 35 3.82 0.38 15.67
N VAL A 36 4.11 1.53 16.28
CA VAL A 36 4.97 1.58 17.47
C VAL A 36 4.18 1.49 18.77
N GLY A 37 2.87 1.39 18.70
CA GLY A 37 1.99 1.30 19.85
C GLY A 37 1.85 -0.11 20.40
N ASP A 38 1.06 -0.23 21.45
CA ASP A 38 0.84 -1.49 22.17
C ASP A 38 -0.42 -2.24 21.72
N THR A 39 -1.17 -1.66 20.80
CA THR A 39 -2.43 -2.21 20.29
C THR A 39 -2.28 -2.54 18.82
N ASP A 40 -2.78 -3.70 18.39
CA ASP A 40 -2.80 -4.07 16.98
C ASP A 40 -3.60 -3.05 16.18
N ALA A 41 -3.13 -2.74 14.98
CA ALA A 41 -3.79 -1.83 14.07
C ALA A 41 -4.56 -2.61 13.01
N ASP A 42 -5.83 -2.27 12.83
CA ASP A 42 -6.62 -2.71 11.68
C ASP A 42 -6.48 -1.64 10.60
N ILE A 43 -6.05 -2.04 9.41
CA ILE A 43 -5.73 -1.14 8.32
C ILE A 43 -6.77 -1.32 7.20
N GLN A 44 -7.55 -0.28 6.96
CA GLN A 44 -8.49 -0.22 5.85
C GLN A 44 -7.93 0.62 4.72
N ILE A 45 -7.82 0.04 3.54
CA ILE A 45 -7.31 0.71 2.36
C ILE A 45 -8.44 0.81 1.34
N THR A 46 -8.72 2.02 0.89
CA THR A 46 -9.67 2.29 -0.19
C THR A 46 -8.91 2.86 -1.37
N LEU A 47 -9.10 2.27 -2.54
CA LEU A 47 -8.47 2.71 -3.78
C LEU A 47 -9.38 3.66 -4.53
N TYR A 48 -8.78 4.71 -5.08
CA TYR A 48 -9.47 5.69 -5.92
C TYR A 48 -8.86 5.67 -7.31
N PHE A 49 -9.71 5.73 -8.33
CA PHE A 49 -9.30 5.65 -9.74
C PHE A 49 -9.77 6.90 -10.49
N GLU A 50 -9.22 7.12 -11.67
CA GLU A 50 -9.60 8.27 -12.50
C GLU A 50 -10.99 8.10 -13.10
N THR A 51 -11.35 6.86 -13.50
CA THR A 51 -12.53 6.60 -14.32
C THR A 51 -13.45 5.52 -13.79
N ARG A 52 -13.23 5.03 -12.58
CA ARG A 52 -14.10 4.02 -11.98
C ARG A 52 -14.33 4.31 -10.50
N GLU A 53 -15.34 3.68 -9.92
CA GLU A 53 -15.70 3.88 -8.54
C GLU A 53 -14.61 3.41 -7.58
N PRO A 54 -14.52 4.02 -6.40
CA PRO A 54 -13.59 3.57 -5.36
C PRO A 54 -13.84 2.12 -4.96
N VAL A 55 -12.76 1.44 -4.58
CA VAL A 55 -12.79 0.03 -4.19
C VAL A 55 -12.11 -0.13 -2.83
N ALA A 56 -12.82 -0.75 -1.88
CA ALA A 56 -12.25 -1.10 -0.60
C ALA A 56 -11.54 -2.46 -0.70
N LEU A 57 -10.30 -2.52 -0.24
CA LEU A 57 -9.57 -3.77 -0.12
C LEU A 57 -9.97 -4.51 1.16
N ARG A 58 -9.65 -5.81 1.22
CA ARG A 58 -9.78 -6.56 2.46
C ARG A 58 -8.91 -5.92 3.53
N THR A 59 -9.43 -5.89 4.77
CA THR A 59 -8.71 -5.31 5.89
C THR A 59 -7.39 -6.03 6.13
N ALA A 60 -6.31 -5.26 6.26
CA ALA A 60 -5.00 -5.75 6.66
C ALA A 60 -4.76 -5.45 8.13
N GLN A 61 -3.75 -6.07 8.71
CA GLN A 61 -3.37 -5.80 10.10
C GLN A 61 -1.89 -5.51 10.20
N CYS A 62 -1.56 -4.61 11.13
CA CYS A 62 -0.19 -4.39 11.57
C CYS A 62 -0.16 -4.56 13.10
N ALA A 63 0.39 -5.67 13.55
CA ALA A 63 0.41 -5.99 14.96
C ALA A 63 1.18 -4.93 15.77
N ALA A 64 0.89 -4.87 17.07
CA ALA A 64 1.57 -3.97 17.99
C ALA A 64 3.08 -4.15 17.92
N ARG A 65 3.81 -3.04 17.87
CA ARG A 65 5.28 -3.01 17.84
C ARG A 65 5.86 -3.77 16.64
N ARG A 66 5.20 -3.65 15.48
CA ARG A 66 5.63 -4.30 14.25
C ARG A 66 5.57 -3.33 13.07
N THR A 67 6.28 -3.70 12.03
CA THR A 67 6.11 -3.12 10.69
C THR A 67 5.43 -4.13 9.80
N HIS A 68 4.63 -3.66 8.86
CA HIS A 68 4.02 -4.51 7.84
C HIS A 68 4.14 -3.81 6.49
N HIS A 69 4.84 -4.44 5.56
CA HIS A 69 4.96 -3.95 4.19
C HIS A 69 3.84 -4.59 3.38
N ILE A 70 2.75 -3.86 3.21
CA ILE A 70 1.54 -4.37 2.53
C ILE A 70 1.79 -4.30 1.02
N ARG A 71 2.09 -5.44 0.42
CA ARG A 71 2.29 -5.59 -1.02
C ARG A 71 0.96 -5.40 -1.74
N MET A 72 0.86 -4.35 -2.57
CA MET A 72 -0.39 -4.05 -3.28
C MET A 72 -0.72 -5.09 -4.35
N ASP A 73 0.31 -5.69 -4.96
CA ASP A 73 0.11 -6.76 -5.95
C ASP A 73 -0.42 -8.07 -5.36
N LYS A 74 -0.51 -8.16 -4.04
CA LYS A 74 -1.04 -9.32 -3.33
C LYS A 74 -2.34 -9.05 -2.59
N GLN A 75 -2.88 -7.83 -2.71
CA GLN A 75 -4.13 -7.46 -2.06
C GLN A 75 -5.31 -7.70 -3.00
N THR A 76 -6.45 -7.97 -2.40
CA THR A 76 -7.71 -8.16 -3.14
C THR A 76 -8.84 -7.40 -2.47
N ASP A 77 -9.89 -7.13 -3.24
CA ASP A 77 -11.16 -6.66 -2.67
C ASP A 77 -11.94 -7.84 -2.07
N ILE A 78 -13.15 -7.56 -1.58
CA ILE A 78 -13.97 -8.59 -0.93
C ILE A 78 -14.41 -9.69 -1.90
N ASP A 79 -14.44 -9.42 -3.20
CA ASP A 79 -14.81 -10.37 -4.25
C ASP A 79 -13.61 -11.14 -4.79
N GLY A 80 -12.40 -10.86 -4.27
CA GLY A 80 -11.18 -11.52 -4.71
C GLY A 80 -10.50 -10.89 -5.91
N ASN A 81 -10.96 -9.70 -6.34
CA ASN A 81 -10.34 -9.00 -7.46
C ASN A 81 -9.03 -8.34 -7.02
N PRO A 82 -7.94 -8.50 -7.80
CA PRO A 82 -6.65 -7.88 -7.45
C PRO A 82 -6.64 -6.38 -7.72
N VAL A 83 -5.66 -5.70 -7.16
CA VAL A 83 -5.35 -4.31 -7.52
C VAL A 83 -4.89 -4.30 -8.98
N PRO A 84 -5.50 -3.48 -9.86
CA PRO A 84 -5.17 -3.51 -11.28
C PRO A 84 -3.75 -2.99 -11.55
N ARG A 85 -3.06 -3.66 -12.48
CA ARG A 85 -1.76 -3.22 -12.99
C ARG A 85 -1.94 -2.26 -14.16
N GLY A 86 -0.97 -1.36 -14.36
CA GLY A 86 -0.99 -0.47 -15.51
C GLY A 86 -2.08 0.60 -15.46
N VAL A 87 -2.64 0.86 -14.29
CA VAL A 87 -3.71 1.83 -14.08
C VAL A 87 -3.30 2.76 -12.93
N PRO A 88 -3.33 4.09 -13.14
CA PRO A 88 -3.04 5.02 -12.04
C PRO A 88 -4.16 4.97 -11.00
N TYR A 89 -3.76 5.02 -9.74
CA TYR A 89 -4.71 5.00 -8.64
C TYR A 89 -4.14 5.76 -7.44
N ALA A 90 -4.98 5.99 -6.46
CA ALA A 90 -4.61 6.59 -5.19
C ALA A 90 -5.14 5.72 -4.05
N ALA A 91 -4.62 5.90 -2.86
CA ALA A 91 -5.06 5.14 -1.70
C ALA A 91 -5.42 6.05 -0.54
N HIS A 92 -6.50 5.71 0.13
CA HIS A 92 -6.87 6.21 1.45
C HIS A 92 -6.57 5.10 2.44
N VAL A 93 -5.76 5.38 3.44
CA VAL A 93 -5.38 4.41 4.48
C VAL A 93 -5.97 4.87 5.81
N LEU A 94 -6.82 4.05 6.39
CA LEU A 94 -7.44 4.32 7.68
C LEU A 94 -7.01 3.24 8.67
N SER A 95 -6.41 3.66 9.77
CA SER A 95 -5.96 2.77 10.84
C SER A 95 -6.80 2.94 12.08
N SER A 96 -7.05 1.84 12.79
CA SER A 96 -7.77 1.87 14.06
C SER A 96 -6.99 2.56 15.18
N VAL A 97 -5.66 2.65 15.04
CA VAL A 97 -4.77 3.35 15.98
C VAL A 97 -3.75 4.17 15.18
N PRO A 98 -3.09 5.17 15.80
CA PRO A 98 -2.08 5.93 15.09
C PRO A 98 -0.93 5.05 14.59
N VAL A 99 -0.55 5.24 13.34
CA VAL A 99 0.56 4.54 12.70
C VAL A 99 1.33 5.52 11.81
N VAL A 100 2.52 5.12 11.37
CA VAL A 100 3.28 5.87 10.36
C VAL A 100 3.20 5.10 9.05
N VAL A 101 2.95 5.80 7.95
CA VAL A 101 2.77 5.20 6.63
C VAL A 101 3.79 5.76 5.65
N GLN A 102 4.40 4.86 4.91
CA GLN A 102 5.36 5.16 3.85
C GLN A 102 4.97 4.36 2.62
N TYR A 103 5.28 4.89 1.44
CA TYR A 103 4.98 4.27 0.16
C TYR A 103 6.29 3.90 -0.55
N SER A 104 6.32 2.72 -1.17
CA SER A 104 7.47 2.24 -1.93
C SER A 104 7.03 1.64 -3.26
N ARG A 105 7.85 1.83 -4.29
CA ARG A 105 7.64 1.24 -5.61
C ARG A 105 8.92 0.56 -6.07
N ALA A 106 8.77 -0.65 -6.60
CA ALA A 106 9.82 -1.35 -7.33
C ALA A 106 9.36 -1.52 -8.78
N ASP A 107 10.10 -0.95 -9.72
CA ASP A 107 9.78 -0.98 -11.14
C ASP A 107 10.88 -1.74 -11.87
N THR A 108 10.50 -2.83 -12.56
CA THR A 108 11.41 -3.68 -13.30
C THR A 108 11.08 -3.73 -14.79
N THR A 109 10.37 -2.72 -15.28
CA THR A 109 9.86 -2.68 -16.66
C THR A 109 11.00 -2.70 -17.69
N ASP A 110 12.09 -1.97 -17.43
CA ASP A 110 13.18 -1.73 -18.38
C ASP A 110 14.46 -2.50 -18.02
N GLY A 111 14.36 -3.65 -17.36
CA GLY A 111 15.52 -4.46 -17.01
C GLY A 111 16.02 -4.19 -15.61
N PRO A 112 16.97 -3.26 -15.38
CA PRO A 112 17.41 -2.96 -14.02
C PRO A 112 16.25 -2.44 -13.16
N ALA A 113 16.16 -2.92 -11.93
CA ALA A 113 15.11 -2.49 -11.02
C ALA A 113 15.33 -1.04 -10.59
N SER A 114 14.26 -0.25 -10.63
CA SER A 114 14.21 1.09 -10.04
C SER A 114 13.39 1.04 -8.78
N PHE A 115 13.88 1.66 -7.72
CA PHE A 115 13.18 1.70 -6.44
C PHE A 115 12.93 3.15 -6.05
N MET A 116 11.74 3.40 -5.52
CA MET A 116 11.34 4.71 -5.01
C MET A 116 10.59 4.52 -3.70
N THR A 117 10.86 5.43 -2.76
CA THR A 117 10.12 5.45 -1.50
C THR A 117 9.87 6.89 -1.08
N THR A 118 8.74 7.13 -0.45
CA THR A 118 8.37 8.45 0.07
C THR A 118 7.38 8.30 1.21
N MET A 119 7.31 9.33 2.06
CA MET A 119 6.28 9.37 3.10
C MET A 119 4.92 9.62 2.47
N ALA A 120 3.92 9.02 3.07
CA ALA A 120 2.54 9.24 2.67
C ALA A 120 2.04 10.62 3.09
#